data_e934883852c0c1a3f6456b6a7cec2939
#
_entry.id   e934883852c0c1a3f6456b6a7cec2939
#
_cell.length_a   1.000
_cell.length_b   1.000
_cell.length_c   1.000
_cell.angle_alpha   90.00
_cell.angle_beta   90.00
_cell.angle_gamma   90.00
#
_symmetry.space_group_name_H-M   'P 1'
#
loop_
_entity.id
_entity.type
_entity.pdbx_description
1 polymer ?
#
loop_
_entity_poly.entity_id
_entity_poly.type
_entity_poly.pdbx_seq_one_letter_code
_entity_poly.pdbx_strand_id
1 'polypeptide(L)'
;MSTPRDYEGSLDAIERLVDLIERTIGERGTVGIGIPGMISQRTGVVKNANSTWLIGKPLGAVLEERLGRPVRLMNDANCFTLSEATDGAGAGFDCVFGVILGTGVGGGITIGGRVHVGANLIGGEWGHNPLPWPDVAELPGPPCYCGRRGCIETYLSGPGMEHDHREHTGQSRSTHEIVRAATAGDADATATLARYHGRLGRGLAAVVNLLDPDVIVLGGGMSNLPGLEQAATDEMRPYVFSDVVDTVIRRNVHGDSSGVRGAAWLWPDEETAPAH
;
A
#
# COMPACT_ATOMS: atom_id res chain seq x y z
N MET A 1 -6.17 13.34 16.42
CA MET A 1 -6.55 14.57 15.70
C MET A 1 -7.26 14.16 14.42
N SER A 2 -8.42 14.75 14.07
CA SER A 2 -9.09 14.47 12.79
C SER A 2 -8.32 15.15 11.65
N THR A 3 -8.19 14.47 10.50
CA THR A 3 -7.54 15.03 9.31
C THR A 3 -8.45 16.08 8.67
N PRO A 4 -8.03 17.34 8.50
CA PRO A 4 -8.79 18.36 7.78
C PRO A 4 -9.00 17.95 6.31
N ARG A 5 -10.10 18.45 5.73
CA ARG A 5 -10.42 18.18 4.31
C ARG A 5 -10.22 19.41 3.43
N ASP A 6 -9.20 20.19 3.74
CA ASP A 6 -8.74 21.35 2.98
C ASP A 6 -7.22 21.50 3.10
N TYR A 7 -6.64 22.28 2.20
CA TYR A 7 -5.18 22.42 2.10
C TYR A 7 -4.58 23.14 3.29
N GLU A 8 -5.10 24.31 3.66
CA GLU A 8 -4.55 25.12 4.76
C GLU A 8 -4.73 24.41 6.10
N GLY A 9 -5.90 23.84 6.35
CA GLY A 9 -6.13 23.04 7.55
C GLY A 9 -5.18 21.84 7.65
N SER A 10 -4.82 21.22 6.52
CA SER A 10 -3.83 20.13 6.50
C SER A 10 -2.44 20.61 6.88
N LEU A 11 -1.99 21.76 6.36
CA LEU A 11 -0.72 22.39 6.74
C LEU A 11 -0.69 22.71 8.22
N ASP A 12 -1.72 23.39 8.72
CA ASP A 12 -1.83 23.76 10.13
C ASP A 12 -1.85 22.54 11.07
N ALA A 13 -2.47 21.45 10.64
CA ALA A 13 -2.51 20.21 11.42
C ALA A 13 -1.13 19.57 11.51
N ILE A 14 -0.37 19.57 10.41
CA ILE A 14 1.01 19.04 10.37
C ILE A 14 1.93 19.90 11.26
N GLU A 15 1.89 21.23 11.16
CA GLU A 15 2.68 22.12 12.01
C GLU A 15 2.38 21.88 13.49
N ARG A 16 1.10 21.86 13.86
CA ARG A 16 0.70 21.60 15.25
C ARG A 16 1.16 20.23 15.76
N LEU A 17 1.14 19.21 14.90
CA LEU A 17 1.59 17.87 15.27
C LEU A 17 3.11 17.85 15.52
N VAL A 18 3.88 18.46 14.63
CA VAL A 18 5.34 18.60 14.78
C VAL A 18 5.68 19.35 16.05
N ASP A 19 5.07 20.51 16.29
CA ASP A 19 5.23 21.32 17.49
C ASP A 19 4.91 20.53 18.77
N LEU A 20 3.81 19.77 18.76
CA LEU A 20 3.40 18.96 19.90
C LEU A 20 4.43 17.87 20.22
N ILE A 21 4.92 17.17 19.18
CA ILE A 21 5.94 16.13 19.36
C ILE A 21 7.23 16.72 19.91
N GLU A 22 7.74 17.81 19.32
CA GLU A 22 8.98 18.45 19.76
C GLU A 22 8.90 18.97 21.20
N ARG A 23 7.77 19.56 21.59
CA ARG A 23 7.55 19.96 22.99
C ARG A 23 7.50 18.77 23.94
N THR A 24 6.99 17.63 23.48
CA THR A 24 6.89 16.43 24.31
C THR A 24 8.24 15.76 24.52
N ILE A 25 9.08 15.71 23.48
CA ILE A 25 10.41 15.07 23.56
C ILE A 25 11.51 16.05 24.01
N GLY A 26 11.27 17.36 23.90
CA GLY A 26 12.26 18.41 24.25
C GLY A 26 13.35 18.63 23.21
N GLU A 27 13.24 18.03 22.04
CA GLU A 27 14.24 18.07 20.96
C GLU A 27 13.59 18.40 19.62
N ARG A 28 14.37 19.03 18.73
CA ARG A 28 13.98 19.32 17.35
C ARG A 28 14.46 18.19 16.43
N GLY A 29 13.53 17.48 15.78
CA GLY A 29 13.83 16.34 14.93
C GLY A 29 13.80 16.66 13.43
N THR A 30 14.16 15.68 12.61
CA THR A 30 13.90 15.64 11.16
C THR A 30 12.41 15.36 10.90
N VAL A 31 11.90 15.80 9.74
CA VAL A 31 10.48 15.63 9.40
C VAL A 31 10.34 14.79 8.14
N GLY A 32 9.76 13.60 8.30
CA GLY A 32 9.30 12.73 7.21
C GLY A 32 7.78 12.60 7.24
N ILE A 33 7.13 12.62 6.08
CA ILE A 33 5.67 12.57 5.98
C ILE A 33 5.26 11.59 4.88
N GLY A 34 4.44 10.61 5.24
CA GLY A 34 3.72 9.78 4.28
C GLY A 34 2.50 10.52 3.73
N ILE A 35 2.36 10.56 2.41
CA ILE A 35 1.24 11.21 1.74
C ILE A 35 0.51 10.25 0.80
N PRO A 36 -0.81 10.39 0.63
CA PRO A 36 -1.47 9.74 -0.49
C PRO A 36 -0.98 10.34 -1.81
N GLY A 37 -0.81 9.50 -2.84
CA GLY A 37 -0.26 9.94 -4.12
C GLY A 37 1.24 10.22 -4.07
N MET A 38 1.70 11.20 -4.85
CA MET A 38 3.14 11.48 -5.01
C MET A 38 3.41 12.93 -5.39
N ILE A 39 4.68 13.34 -5.27
CA ILE A 39 5.15 14.65 -5.74
C ILE A 39 5.59 14.54 -7.20
N SER A 40 5.11 15.42 -8.06
CA SER A 40 5.55 15.53 -9.45
C SER A 40 6.98 16.06 -9.53
N GLN A 41 7.90 15.31 -10.11
CA GLN A 41 9.29 15.77 -10.34
C GLN A 41 9.36 17.04 -11.19
N ARG A 42 8.43 17.21 -12.13
CA ARG A 42 8.45 18.33 -13.06
C ARG A 42 7.95 19.64 -12.44
N THR A 43 7.00 19.55 -11.51
CA THR A 43 6.28 20.74 -11.00
C THR A 43 6.37 20.91 -9.49
N GLY A 44 6.88 19.92 -8.74
CA GLY A 44 6.96 19.96 -7.28
C GLY A 44 5.62 19.86 -6.54
N VAL A 45 4.51 19.62 -7.28
CA VAL A 45 3.17 19.58 -6.68
C VAL A 45 2.66 18.15 -6.48
N VAL A 46 1.74 17.96 -5.56
CA VAL A 46 1.07 16.69 -5.31
C VAL A 46 0.24 16.28 -6.53
N LYS A 47 0.33 15.00 -6.92
CA LYS A 47 -0.49 14.35 -7.96
C LYS A 47 -1.02 13.00 -7.49
N ASN A 48 -2.09 12.50 -8.13
CA ASN A 48 -2.65 11.16 -7.93
C ASN A 48 -3.08 10.86 -6.48
N ALA A 49 -3.47 11.87 -5.71
CA ALA A 49 -3.90 11.71 -4.33
C ALA A 49 -5.41 11.45 -4.24
N ASN A 50 -5.84 10.56 -3.34
CA ASN A 50 -7.25 10.44 -2.95
C ASN A 50 -7.72 11.64 -2.12
N SER A 51 -6.80 12.29 -1.40
CA SER A 51 -7.01 13.61 -0.77
C SER A 51 -6.96 14.71 -1.83
N THR A 52 -8.04 14.87 -2.58
CA THR A 52 -8.10 15.70 -3.80
C THR A 52 -7.75 17.18 -3.58
N TRP A 53 -7.94 17.71 -2.37
CA TRP A 53 -7.56 19.09 -1.99
C TRP A 53 -6.06 19.35 -1.96
N LEU A 54 -5.24 18.28 -1.95
CA LEU A 54 -3.78 18.39 -2.04
C LEU A 54 -3.28 18.42 -3.49
N ILE A 55 -4.08 17.95 -4.45
CA ILE A 55 -3.66 17.85 -5.87
C ILE A 55 -3.35 19.22 -6.43
N GLY A 56 -2.20 19.35 -7.10
CA GLY A 56 -1.72 20.60 -7.68
C GLY A 56 -1.12 21.59 -6.67
N LYS A 57 -0.99 21.20 -5.39
CA LYS A 57 -0.42 22.06 -4.34
C LYS A 57 1.07 21.73 -4.08
N PRO A 58 1.92 22.74 -3.84
CA PRO A 58 3.35 22.57 -3.56
C PRO A 58 3.58 22.23 -2.08
N LEU A 59 3.01 21.11 -1.61
CA LEU A 59 2.95 20.73 -0.20
C LEU A 59 4.35 20.71 0.47
N GLY A 60 5.35 20.14 -0.21
CA GLY A 60 6.70 20.04 0.34
C GLY A 60 7.33 21.41 0.58
N ALA A 61 7.37 22.26 -0.45
CA ALA A 61 7.98 23.58 -0.37
C ALA A 61 7.33 24.47 0.69
N VAL A 62 5.98 24.43 0.78
CA VAL A 62 5.25 25.22 1.80
C VAL A 62 5.51 24.70 3.21
N LEU A 63 5.59 23.37 3.41
CA LEU A 63 5.94 22.82 4.73
C LEU A 63 7.38 23.12 5.12
N GLU A 64 8.33 23.09 4.19
CA GLU A 64 9.73 23.50 4.45
C GLU A 64 9.83 24.96 4.89
N GLU A 65 9.09 25.86 4.19
CA GLU A 65 9.01 27.27 4.55
C GLU A 65 8.41 27.46 5.95
N ARG A 66 7.26 26.85 6.24
CA ARG A 66 6.55 26.98 7.52
C ARG A 66 7.33 26.39 8.69
N LEU A 67 7.97 25.23 8.51
CA LEU A 67 8.74 24.55 9.56
C LEU A 67 10.19 25.06 9.66
N GLY A 68 10.67 25.84 8.69
CA GLY A 68 12.03 26.40 8.65
C GLY A 68 13.12 25.31 8.62
N ARG A 69 12.86 24.18 7.92
CA ARG A 69 13.78 23.04 7.77
C ARG A 69 13.36 22.12 6.62
N PRO A 70 14.27 21.27 6.10
CA PRO A 70 13.94 20.29 5.08
C PRO A 70 12.85 19.33 5.53
N VAL A 71 11.95 18.97 4.61
CA VAL A 71 10.87 17.99 4.79
C VAL A 71 10.97 16.93 3.72
N ARG A 72 10.94 15.65 4.10
CA ARG A 72 10.88 14.54 3.13
C ARG A 72 9.45 14.01 3.02
N LEU A 73 8.93 14.02 1.80
CA LEU A 73 7.61 13.48 1.48
C LEU A 73 7.77 12.19 0.68
N MET A 74 6.97 11.19 1.02
CA MET A 74 6.92 9.92 0.29
C MET A 74 5.48 9.41 0.22
N ASN A 75 5.19 8.63 -0.82
CA ASN A 75 3.92 7.90 -0.88
C ASN A 75 3.75 6.97 0.34
N ASP A 76 2.52 6.83 0.83
CA ASP A 76 2.19 6.05 2.03
C ASP A 76 2.53 4.56 1.91
N ALA A 77 2.32 3.94 0.74
CA ALA A 77 2.67 2.55 0.51
C ALA A 77 4.20 2.34 0.44
N ASN A 78 4.94 3.32 -0.08
CA ASN A 78 6.40 3.31 -0.01
C ASN A 78 6.92 3.46 1.41
N CYS A 79 6.31 4.34 2.22
CA CYS A 79 6.62 4.43 3.66
C CYS A 79 6.32 3.10 4.37
N PHE A 80 5.17 2.49 4.11
CA PHE A 80 4.84 1.17 4.64
C PHE A 80 5.93 0.15 4.31
N THR A 81 6.31 0.07 3.04
CA THR A 81 7.31 -0.92 2.58
C THR A 81 8.68 -0.66 3.21
N LEU A 82 9.09 0.61 3.30
CA LEU A 82 10.36 0.98 3.95
C LEU A 82 10.38 0.57 5.43
N SER A 83 9.29 0.82 6.16
CA SER A 83 9.19 0.39 7.56
C SER A 83 9.33 -1.12 7.70
N GLU A 84 8.56 -1.87 6.92
CA GLU A 84 8.58 -3.33 7.01
C GLU A 84 9.91 -3.94 6.52
N ALA A 85 10.59 -3.31 5.58
CA ALA A 85 11.92 -3.73 5.13
C ALA A 85 13.02 -3.40 6.13
N THR A 86 12.86 -2.31 6.92
CA THR A 86 13.90 -1.87 7.87
C THR A 86 13.90 -2.72 9.14
N ASP A 87 12.76 -2.85 9.81
CA ASP A 87 12.66 -3.54 11.11
C ASP A 87 11.36 -4.35 11.29
N GLY A 88 10.65 -4.63 10.20
CA GLY A 88 9.41 -5.37 10.19
C GLY A 88 9.51 -6.77 9.56
N ALA A 89 8.44 -7.22 8.92
CA ALA A 89 8.33 -8.55 8.33
C ALA A 89 9.29 -8.79 7.15
N GLY A 90 9.77 -7.72 6.51
CA GLY A 90 10.73 -7.74 5.41
C GLY A 90 12.19 -7.52 5.85
N ALA A 91 12.45 -7.39 7.14
CA ALA A 91 13.81 -7.16 7.63
C ALA A 91 14.76 -8.32 7.27
N GLY A 92 15.95 -7.97 6.76
CA GLY A 92 16.97 -8.92 6.34
C GLY A 92 16.82 -9.45 4.91
N PHE A 93 15.79 -9.05 4.17
CA PHE A 93 15.64 -9.34 2.75
C PHE A 93 16.15 -8.19 1.89
N ASP A 94 16.72 -8.49 0.72
CA ASP A 94 17.25 -7.47 -0.19
C ASP A 94 16.15 -6.80 -0.98
N CYS A 95 15.26 -7.59 -1.60
CA CYS A 95 14.12 -7.11 -2.37
C CYS A 95 12.79 -7.38 -1.66
N VAL A 96 12.14 -6.31 -1.21
CA VAL A 96 10.85 -6.38 -0.51
C VAL A 96 9.77 -5.71 -1.35
N PHE A 97 8.67 -6.43 -1.60
CA PHE A 97 7.46 -5.87 -2.17
C PHE A 97 6.40 -5.71 -1.09
N GLY A 98 6.13 -4.48 -0.69
CA GLY A 98 5.06 -4.15 0.26
C GLY A 98 3.72 -3.99 -0.45
N VAL A 99 2.68 -4.58 0.12
CA VAL A 99 1.31 -4.56 -0.42
C VAL A 99 0.36 -4.04 0.64
N ILE A 100 -0.38 -3.00 0.33
CA ILE A 100 -1.46 -2.49 1.17
C ILE A 100 -2.80 -2.90 0.55
N LEU A 101 -3.58 -3.66 1.32
CA LEU A 101 -4.94 -4.11 0.98
C LEU A 101 -5.92 -3.48 1.98
N GLY A 102 -6.64 -2.45 1.55
CA GLY A 102 -7.55 -1.68 2.41
C GLY A 102 -8.76 -1.15 1.65
N THR A 103 -9.07 0.13 1.81
CA THR A 103 -10.08 0.84 1.00
C THR A 103 -9.66 0.93 -0.47
N GLY A 104 -8.35 0.98 -0.71
CA GLY A 104 -7.71 0.82 -2.01
C GLY A 104 -6.66 -0.28 -1.99
N VAL A 105 -5.89 -0.41 -3.08
CA VAL A 105 -4.75 -1.32 -3.20
C VAL A 105 -3.53 -0.53 -3.63
N GLY A 106 -2.55 -0.47 -2.74
CA GLY A 106 -1.25 0.16 -2.99
C GLY A 106 -0.11 -0.84 -2.92
N GLY A 107 1.07 -0.40 -3.32
CA GLY A 107 2.29 -1.16 -3.14
C GLY A 107 3.53 -0.26 -3.16
N GLY A 108 4.61 -0.81 -2.65
CA GLY A 108 5.92 -0.17 -2.65
C GLY A 108 7.02 -1.21 -2.86
N ILE A 109 8.18 -0.76 -3.25
CA ILE A 109 9.34 -1.61 -3.51
C ILE A 109 10.52 -1.07 -2.73
N THR A 110 11.25 -1.94 -2.02
CA THR A 110 12.59 -1.64 -1.53
C THR A 110 13.60 -2.63 -2.09
N ILE A 111 14.78 -2.13 -2.44
CA ILE A 111 15.92 -2.94 -2.88
C ILE A 111 17.15 -2.43 -2.12
N GLY A 112 17.87 -3.34 -1.47
CA GLY A 112 19.03 -2.97 -0.65
C GLY A 112 18.66 -1.99 0.48
N GLY A 113 17.49 -2.14 1.09
CA GLY A 113 17.00 -1.25 2.15
C GLY A 113 16.56 0.15 1.68
N ARG A 114 16.47 0.40 0.37
CA ARG A 114 16.09 1.70 -0.21
C ARG A 114 14.81 1.60 -1.02
N VAL A 115 13.94 2.60 -0.87
CA VAL A 115 12.72 2.68 -1.67
C VAL A 115 13.05 2.86 -3.15
N HIS A 116 12.53 1.97 -3.99
CA HIS A 116 12.61 2.08 -5.44
C HIS A 116 11.37 2.78 -6.00
N VAL A 117 11.47 4.08 -6.17
CA VAL A 117 10.34 4.89 -6.70
C VAL A 117 10.22 4.85 -8.22
N GLY A 118 11.28 4.43 -8.93
CA GLY A 118 11.35 4.40 -10.40
C GLY A 118 11.45 5.78 -11.04
N ALA A 119 11.68 5.79 -12.37
CA ALA A 119 11.88 7.01 -13.14
C ALA A 119 10.66 7.95 -13.18
N ASN A 120 9.47 7.41 -13.04
CA ASN A 120 8.21 8.16 -13.04
C ASN A 120 7.61 8.38 -11.65
N LEU A 121 8.31 7.94 -10.59
CA LEU A 121 7.86 7.91 -9.20
C LEU A 121 6.57 7.08 -8.98
N ILE A 122 6.37 6.03 -9.77
CA ILE A 122 5.21 5.14 -9.69
C ILE A 122 5.61 3.68 -9.44
N GLY A 123 6.83 3.44 -8.94
CA GLY A 123 7.26 2.10 -8.54
C GLY A 123 6.32 1.54 -7.48
N GLY A 124 5.76 0.36 -7.74
CA GLY A 124 4.79 -0.26 -6.82
C GLY A 124 3.31 0.08 -7.07
N GLU A 125 2.95 0.90 -8.06
CA GLU A 125 1.56 1.24 -8.43
C GLU A 125 0.82 0.08 -9.13
N TRP A 126 0.87 -1.11 -8.55
CA TRP A 126 0.34 -2.34 -9.12
C TRP A 126 -1.19 -2.42 -9.07
N GLY A 127 -1.82 -1.73 -8.12
CA GLY A 127 -3.27 -1.71 -7.93
C GLY A 127 -4.06 -1.21 -9.14
N HIS A 128 -3.44 -0.38 -9.99
CA HIS A 128 -4.04 0.12 -11.22
C HIS A 128 -3.64 -0.64 -12.48
N ASN A 129 -2.90 -1.75 -12.34
CA ASN A 129 -2.70 -2.71 -13.43
C ASN A 129 -3.98 -3.55 -13.62
N PRO A 130 -4.25 -4.07 -14.83
CA PRO A 130 -5.34 -5.00 -15.05
C PRO A 130 -5.10 -6.28 -14.25
N LEU A 131 -6.17 -6.92 -13.78
CA LEU A 131 -6.08 -8.25 -13.15
C LEU A 131 -5.43 -9.22 -14.14
N PRO A 132 -4.32 -9.89 -13.77
CA PRO A 132 -3.66 -10.86 -14.65
C PRO A 132 -4.49 -12.13 -14.84
N TRP A 133 -4.39 -12.73 -16.02
CA TRP A 133 -5.09 -13.98 -16.38
C TRP A 133 -6.57 -14.01 -15.94
N PRO A 134 -7.36 -12.99 -16.34
CA PRO A 134 -8.75 -12.93 -15.91
C PRO A 134 -9.58 -14.04 -16.58
N ASP A 135 -10.50 -14.62 -15.82
CA ASP A 135 -11.52 -15.49 -16.38
C ASP A 135 -12.51 -14.69 -17.25
N VAL A 136 -13.19 -15.37 -18.15
CA VAL A 136 -14.20 -14.73 -19.03
C VAL A 136 -15.28 -13.99 -18.22
N ALA A 137 -15.67 -14.54 -17.07
CA ALA A 137 -16.65 -13.93 -16.15
C ALA A 137 -16.12 -12.65 -15.47
N GLU A 138 -14.81 -12.44 -15.44
CA GLU A 138 -14.18 -11.26 -14.87
C GLU A 138 -14.00 -10.11 -15.89
N LEU A 139 -14.36 -10.34 -17.14
CA LEU A 139 -14.23 -9.34 -18.21
C LEU A 139 -15.58 -8.66 -18.50
N PRO A 140 -15.58 -7.35 -18.78
CA PRO A 140 -14.44 -6.39 -18.87
C PRO A 140 -13.98 -5.86 -17.51
N GLY A 141 -14.45 -6.40 -16.41
CA GLY A 141 -14.15 -6.00 -15.03
C GLY A 141 -14.87 -4.74 -14.54
N PRO A 142 -14.85 -4.49 -13.23
CA PRO A 142 -15.46 -3.31 -12.63
C PRO A 142 -14.79 -2.00 -13.09
N PRO A 143 -15.54 -0.88 -13.14
CA PRO A 143 -14.95 0.42 -13.42
C PRO A 143 -14.04 0.86 -12.28
N CYS A 144 -12.89 1.46 -12.62
CA CYS A 144 -11.96 2.05 -11.68
C CYS A 144 -11.97 3.58 -11.80
N TYR A 145 -11.77 4.29 -10.70
CA TYR A 145 -11.70 5.75 -10.70
C TYR A 145 -10.54 6.31 -11.55
N CYS A 146 -9.52 5.49 -11.86
CA CYS A 146 -8.45 5.86 -12.79
C CYS A 146 -8.91 5.96 -14.25
N GLY A 147 -10.18 5.73 -14.55
CA GLY A 147 -10.78 5.77 -15.88
C GLY A 147 -10.69 4.45 -16.66
N ARG A 148 -10.06 3.40 -16.11
CA ARG A 148 -9.96 2.06 -16.70
C ARG A 148 -10.96 1.10 -16.07
N ARG A 149 -10.93 -0.15 -16.53
CA ARG A 149 -11.75 -1.25 -15.97
C ARG A 149 -10.85 -2.42 -15.60
N GLY A 150 -11.31 -3.23 -14.63
CA GLY A 150 -10.63 -4.47 -14.25
C GLY A 150 -9.27 -4.27 -13.59
N CYS A 151 -9.04 -3.10 -12.99
CA CYS A 151 -7.84 -2.88 -12.18
C CYS A 151 -7.81 -3.81 -10.97
N ILE A 152 -6.64 -4.27 -10.56
CA ILE A 152 -6.43 -5.12 -9.38
C ILE A 152 -7.17 -4.56 -8.15
N GLU A 153 -7.12 -3.25 -7.94
CA GLU A 153 -7.79 -2.58 -6.83
C GLU A 153 -9.30 -2.84 -6.79
N THR A 154 -9.95 -2.89 -7.95
CA THR A 154 -11.41 -3.10 -8.02
C THR A 154 -11.85 -4.49 -7.56
N TYR A 155 -10.91 -5.40 -7.38
CA TYR A 155 -11.14 -6.76 -6.91
C TYR A 155 -10.56 -7.02 -5.52
N LEU A 156 -9.38 -6.44 -5.21
CA LEU A 156 -8.62 -6.79 -4.01
C LEU A 156 -8.77 -5.78 -2.86
N SER A 157 -9.44 -4.65 -3.07
CA SER A 157 -9.82 -3.76 -1.97
C SER A 157 -11.00 -4.33 -1.17
N GLY A 158 -11.22 -3.83 0.05
CA GLY A 158 -12.42 -4.17 0.83
C GLY A 158 -13.71 -3.89 0.07
N PRO A 159 -13.92 -2.67 -0.47
CA PRO A 159 -15.05 -2.37 -1.36
C PRO A 159 -15.15 -3.28 -2.58
N GLY A 160 -14.01 -3.72 -3.13
CA GLY A 160 -13.96 -4.69 -4.24
C GLY A 160 -14.54 -6.06 -3.86
N MET A 161 -14.16 -6.59 -2.69
CA MET A 161 -14.72 -7.84 -2.16
C MET A 161 -16.23 -7.72 -1.88
N GLU A 162 -16.67 -6.60 -1.29
CA GLU A 162 -18.09 -6.36 -1.00
C GLU A 162 -18.92 -6.24 -2.29
N HIS A 163 -18.36 -5.60 -3.32
CA HIS A 163 -18.96 -5.53 -4.65
C HIS A 163 -19.09 -6.91 -5.28
N ASP A 164 -18.02 -7.71 -5.29
CA ASP A 164 -18.01 -9.08 -5.82
C ASP A 164 -19.05 -9.96 -5.13
N HIS A 165 -19.13 -9.88 -3.79
CA HIS A 165 -20.12 -10.64 -3.02
C HIS A 165 -21.56 -10.27 -3.46
N ARG A 166 -21.85 -8.97 -3.55
CA ARG A 166 -23.17 -8.49 -3.96
C ARG A 166 -23.54 -8.90 -5.39
N GLU A 167 -22.60 -8.82 -6.33
CA GLU A 167 -22.86 -9.19 -7.72
C GLU A 167 -23.18 -10.68 -7.88
N HIS A 168 -22.54 -11.54 -7.07
CA HIS A 168 -22.75 -12.99 -7.18
C HIS A 168 -23.93 -13.52 -6.35
N THR A 169 -24.30 -12.83 -5.28
CA THR A 169 -25.28 -13.31 -4.31
C THR A 169 -26.55 -12.47 -4.22
N GLY A 170 -26.52 -11.24 -4.73
CA GLY A 170 -27.55 -10.23 -4.51
C GLY A 170 -27.58 -9.66 -3.09
N GLN A 171 -26.68 -10.09 -2.19
CA GLN A 171 -26.64 -9.68 -0.79
C GLN A 171 -25.56 -8.62 -0.57
N SER A 172 -25.93 -7.52 0.09
CA SER A 172 -24.95 -6.52 0.56
C SER A 172 -24.44 -6.90 1.94
N ARG A 173 -23.16 -7.26 2.02
CA ARG A 173 -22.45 -7.54 3.27
C ARG A 173 -21.14 -6.79 3.27
N SER A 174 -20.75 -6.28 4.43
CA SER A 174 -19.41 -5.75 4.66
C SER A 174 -18.36 -6.87 4.63
N THR A 175 -17.11 -6.52 4.39
CA THR A 175 -15.97 -7.46 4.43
C THR A 175 -15.96 -8.29 5.73
N HIS A 176 -16.18 -7.65 6.88
CA HIS A 176 -16.23 -8.36 8.17
C HIS A 176 -17.38 -9.36 8.27
N GLU A 177 -18.55 -9.03 7.70
CA GLU A 177 -19.71 -9.94 7.66
C GLU A 177 -19.46 -11.12 6.72
N ILE A 178 -18.82 -10.89 5.56
CA ILE A 178 -18.44 -11.95 4.63
C ILE A 178 -17.48 -12.94 5.30
N VAL A 179 -16.42 -12.44 5.95
CA VAL A 179 -15.43 -13.28 6.65
C VAL A 179 -16.09 -14.10 7.76
N ARG A 180 -16.92 -13.45 8.57
CA ARG A 180 -17.63 -14.13 9.67
C ARG A 180 -18.60 -15.19 9.16
N ALA A 181 -19.34 -14.90 8.08
CA ALA A 181 -20.25 -15.85 7.46
C ALA A 181 -19.52 -17.05 6.85
N ALA A 182 -18.40 -16.83 6.17
CA ALA A 182 -17.54 -17.89 5.64
C ALA A 182 -17.02 -18.81 6.75
N THR A 183 -16.56 -18.21 7.87
CA THR A 183 -16.12 -18.96 9.05
C THR A 183 -17.25 -19.80 9.66
N ALA A 184 -18.50 -19.34 9.53
CA ALA A 184 -19.69 -20.09 9.95
C ALA A 184 -20.19 -21.12 8.93
N GLY A 185 -19.50 -21.30 7.79
CA GLY A 185 -19.82 -22.29 6.76
C GLY A 185 -20.82 -21.81 5.70
N ASP A 186 -21.06 -20.50 5.59
CA ASP A 186 -21.88 -19.92 4.50
C ASP A 186 -21.16 -20.14 3.15
N ALA A 187 -21.83 -20.85 2.25
CA ALA A 187 -21.24 -21.25 0.97
C ALA A 187 -20.95 -20.06 0.05
N ASP A 188 -21.83 -19.06 0.02
CA ASP A 188 -21.67 -17.86 -0.81
C ASP A 188 -20.50 -17.01 -0.35
N ALA A 189 -20.36 -16.83 0.98
CA ALA A 189 -19.25 -16.11 1.56
C ALA A 189 -17.91 -16.84 1.37
N THR A 190 -17.93 -18.19 1.48
CA THR A 190 -16.75 -19.03 1.20
C THR A 190 -16.32 -18.91 -0.26
N ALA A 191 -17.27 -18.94 -1.20
CA ALA A 191 -16.98 -18.75 -2.62
C ALA A 191 -16.42 -17.34 -2.92
N THR A 192 -16.91 -16.32 -2.21
CA THR A 192 -16.36 -14.94 -2.34
C THR A 192 -14.90 -14.87 -1.88
N LEU A 193 -14.55 -15.50 -0.73
CA LEU A 193 -13.17 -15.56 -0.27
C LEU A 193 -12.28 -16.36 -1.25
N ALA A 194 -12.76 -17.46 -1.79
CA ALA A 194 -12.00 -18.24 -2.77
C ALA A 194 -11.68 -17.43 -4.04
N ARG A 195 -12.64 -16.67 -4.58
CA ARG A 195 -12.37 -15.75 -5.70
C ARG A 195 -11.37 -14.64 -5.33
N TYR A 196 -11.50 -14.09 -4.13
CA TYR A 196 -10.55 -13.08 -3.63
C TYR A 196 -9.13 -13.64 -3.56
N HIS A 197 -8.94 -14.82 -2.97
CA HIS A 197 -7.64 -15.48 -2.87
C HIS A 197 -7.03 -15.78 -4.24
N GLY A 198 -7.81 -16.35 -5.17
CA GLY A 198 -7.36 -16.64 -6.53
C GLY A 198 -6.92 -15.38 -7.30
N ARG A 199 -7.65 -14.25 -7.12
CA ARG A 199 -7.27 -12.97 -7.73
C ARG A 199 -6.02 -12.38 -7.10
N LEU A 200 -5.89 -12.49 -5.78
CA LEU A 200 -4.67 -12.06 -5.07
C LEU A 200 -3.46 -12.86 -5.55
N GLY A 201 -3.58 -14.20 -5.60
CA GLY A 201 -2.51 -15.06 -6.09
C GLY A 201 -2.05 -14.69 -7.50
N ARG A 202 -2.99 -14.49 -8.44
CA ARG A 202 -2.67 -14.06 -9.82
C ARG A 202 -1.99 -12.67 -9.84
N GLY A 203 -2.50 -11.72 -9.05
CA GLY A 203 -1.90 -10.39 -8.95
C GLY A 203 -0.46 -10.45 -8.45
N LEU A 204 -0.21 -11.22 -7.38
CA LEU A 204 1.12 -11.39 -6.81
C LEU A 204 2.07 -12.16 -7.73
N ALA A 205 1.58 -13.18 -8.45
CA ALA A 205 2.36 -13.91 -9.43
C ALA A 205 2.91 -12.99 -10.55
N ALA A 206 2.11 -12.03 -11.00
CA ALA A 206 2.59 -11.05 -11.98
C ALA A 206 3.72 -10.17 -11.41
N VAL A 207 3.67 -9.85 -10.12
CA VAL A 207 4.77 -9.13 -9.42
C VAL A 207 6.01 -10.02 -9.33
N VAL A 208 5.86 -11.28 -8.92
CA VAL A 208 7.00 -12.22 -8.85
C VAL A 208 7.63 -12.40 -10.23
N ASN A 209 6.85 -12.59 -11.28
CA ASN A 209 7.36 -12.74 -12.64
C ASN A 209 8.09 -11.50 -13.20
N LEU A 210 7.91 -10.31 -12.61
CA LEU A 210 8.53 -9.06 -13.07
C LEU A 210 9.64 -8.56 -12.14
N LEU A 211 9.48 -8.73 -10.85
CA LEU A 211 10.36 -8.15 -9.82
C LEU A 211 11.20 -9.22 -9.11
N ASP A 212 10.68 -10.44 -9.01
CA ASP A 212 11.26 -11.57 -8.27
C ASP A 212 11.70 -11.18 -6.84
N PRO A 213 10.76 -10.68 -6.00
CA PRO A 213 11.12 -10.22 -4.67
C PRO A 213 11.40 -11.40 -3.73
N ASP A 214 12.32 -11.22 -2.78
CA ASP A 214 12.59 -12.22 -1.74
C ASP A 214 11.38 -12.42 -0.82
N VAL A 215 10.68 -11.32 -0.53
CA VAL A 215 9.51 -11.31 0.35
C VAL A 215 8.44 -10.33 -0.13
N ILE A 216 7.18 -10.75 0.01
CA ILE A 216 6.00 -9.90 -0.15
C ILE A 216 5.42 -9.68 1.25
N VAL A 217 5.26 -8.42 1.65
CA VAL A 217 4.69 -8.06 2.96
C VAL A 217 3.28 -7.50 2.77
N LEU A 218 2.29 -8.20 3.33
CA LEU A 218 0.88 -7.82 3.25
C LEU A 218 0.50 -6.92 4.42
N GLY A 219 -0.09 -5.78 4.15
CA GLY A 219 -0.61 -4.81 5.11
C GLY A 219 -2.00 -4.30 4.75
N GLY A 220 -2.51 -3.39 5.56
CA GLY A 220 -3.88 -2.89 5.46
C GLY A 220 -4.90 -3.82 6.10
N GLY A 221 -6.16 -3.36 6.21
CA GLY A 221 -7.22 -4.09 6.93
C GLY A 221 -7.50 -5.49 6.40
N MET A 222 -7.36 -5.69 5.07
CA MET A 222 -7.58 -6.99 4.43
C MET A 222 -6.46 -7.99 4.71
N SER A 223 -5.26 -7.57 5.09
CA SER A 223 -4.18 -8.48 5.48
C SER A 223 -4.50 -9.31 6.74
N ASN A 224 -5.54 -8.92 7.48
CA ASN A 224 -6.01 -9.64 8.66
C ASN A 224 -6.99 -10.77 8.33
N LEU A 225 -7.25 -11.05 7.05
CA LEU A 225 -8.06 -12.21 6.66
C LEU A 225 -7.40 -13.51 7.13
N PRO A 226 -8.15 -14.42 7.78
CA PRO A 226 -7.59 -15.65 8.30
C PRO A 226 -6.93 -16.50 7.20
N GLY A 227 -5.68 -16.90 7.39
CA GLY A 227 -4.95 -17.77 6.48
C GLY A 227 -4.57 -17.14 5.13
N LEU A 228 -4.63 -15.80 5.00
CA LEU A 228 -4.39 -15.09 3.75
C LEU A 228 -3.00 -15.37 3.17
N GLU A 229 -1.96 -15.40 4.00
CA GLU A 229 -0.58 -15.63 3.58
C GLU A 229 -0.42 -17.00 2.88
N GLN A 230 -1.02 -18.04 3.49
CA GLN A 230 -0.98 -19.38 2.92
C GLN A 230 -1.82 -19.46 1.63
N ALA A 231 -3.04 -18.94 1.66
CA ALA A 231 -3.93 -18.93 0.49
C ALA A 231 -3.30 -18.16 -0.68
N ALA A 232 -2.72 -16.99 -0.42
CA ALA A 232 -2.02 -16.21 -1.43
C ALA A 232 -0.81 -16.97 -2.02
N THR A 233 -0.05 -17.68 -1.19
CA THR A 233 1.08 -18.50 -1.64
C THR A 233 0.62 -19.65 -2.55
N ASP A 234 -0.42 -20.38 -2.14
CA ASP A 234 -0.93 -21.53 -2.88
C ASP A 234 -1.53 -21.11 -4.23
N GLU A 235 -2.31 -20.01 -4.24
CA GLU A 235 -2.95 -19.48 -5.43
C GLU A 235 -1.94 -18.75 -6.38
N MET A 236 -0.81 -18.28 -5.88
CA MET A 236 0.22 -17.62 -6.67
C MET A 236 1.07 -18.63 -7.46
N ARG A 237 1.46 -19.73 -6.84
CA ARG A 237 2.42 -20.70 -7.40
C ARG A 237 2.12 -21.16 -8.83
N PRO A 238 0.86 -21.50 -9.21
CA PRO A 238 0.55 -21.98 -10.57
C PRO A 238 0.83 -20.96 -11.68
N TYR A 239 0.96 -19.68 -11.34
CA TYR A 239 1.14 -18.58 -12.29
C TYR A 239 2.57 -18.03 -12.32
N VAL A 240 3.46 -18.49 -11.43
CA VAL A 240 4.87 -18.10 -11.42
C VAL A 240 5.63 -18.93 -12.47
N PHE A 241 6.40 -18.26 -13.32
CA PHE A 241 7.18 -18.91 -14.37
C PHE A 241 8.50 -19.47 -13.84
N SER A 242 8.41 -20.33 -12.85
CA SER A 242 9.56 -21.02 -12.24
C SER A 242 9.13 -22.41 -11.74
N ASP A 243 10.03 -23.34 -11.70
CA ASP A 243 9.86 -24.67 -11.08
C ASP A 243 9.98 -24.61 -9.54
N VAL A 244 10.59 -23.55 -9.02
CA VAL A 244 10.71 -23.26 -7.58
C VAL A 244 10.19 -21.85 -7.31
N VAL A 245 9.44 -21.68 -6.23
CA VAL A 245 8.93 -20.36 -5.78
C VAL A 245 9.38 -20.17 -4.33
N ASP A 246 10.48 -19.44 -4.16
CA ASP A 246 11.10 -19.15 -2.87
C ASP A 246 10.64 -17.83 -2.26
N THR A 247 9.92 -17.00 -3.04
CA THR A 247 9.31 -15.76 -2.52
C THR A 247 8.39 -16.05 -1.35
N VAL A 248 8.68 -15.46 -0.19
CA VAL A 248 7.89 -15.64 1.04
C VAL A 248 6.79 -14.59 1.10
N ILE A 249 5.59 -14.97 1.53
CA ILE A 249 4.50 -14.03 1.83
C ILE A 249 4.36 -13.92 3.35
N ARG A 250 4.40 -12.70 3.88
CA ARG A 250 4.31 -12.40 5.31
C ARG A 250 3.30 -11.29 5.57
N ARG A 251 2.66 -11.32 6.73
CA ARG A 251 1.86 -10.21 7.22
C ARG A 251 2.78 -9.19 7.89
N ASN A 252 2.43 -7.91 7.79
CA ASN A 252 3.15 -6.82 8.41
C ASN A 252 3.21 -6.95 9.93
N VAL A 253 4.29 -6.42 10.53
CA VAL A 253 4.53 -6.47 11.98
C VAL A 253 3.99 -5.23 12.68
N HIS A 254 4.13 -4.05 12.05
CA HIS A 254 3.85 -2.78 12.71
C HIS A 254 2.39 -2.30 12.58
N GLY A 255 1.53 -3.05 11.88
CA GLY A 255 0.10 -2.74 11.72
C GLY A 255 -0.11 -1.35 11.08
N ASP A 256 -1.04 -0.57 11.65
CA ASP A 256 -1.37 0.77 11.15
C ASP A 256 -0.22 1.78 11.34
N SER A 257 0.80 1.46 12.13
CA SER A 257 1.93 2.34 12.38
C SER A 257 3.02 2.26 11.30
N SER A 258 3.00 1.27 10.41
CA SER A 258 4.06 1.07 9.40
C SER A 258 4.29 2.31 8.54
N GLY A 259 3.23 2.99 8.10
CA GLY A 259 3.35 4.21 7.29
C GLY A 259 4.08 5.34 8.01
N VAL A 260 3.74 5.59 9.28
CA VAL A 260 4.37 6.65 10.10
C VAL A 260 5.83 6.29 10.41
N ARG A 261 6.10 5.02 10.75
CA ARG A 261 7.47 4.54 10.97
C ARG A 261 8.34 4.70 9.73
N GLY A 262 7.82 4.30 8.56
CA GLY A 262 8.51 4.45 7.29
C GLY A 262 8.76 5.92 6.91
N ALA A 263 7.87 6.82 7.27
CA ALA A 263 8.10 8.25 7.10
C ALA A 263 9.30 8.74 7.95
N ALA A 264 9.47 8.22 9.16
CA ALA A 264 10.65 8.51 9.98
C ALA A 264 11.95 7.96 9.34
N TRP A 265 11.90 6.76 8.78
CA TRP A 265 13.03 6.14 8.06
C TRP A 265 13.40 6.81 6.73
N LEU A 266 12.66 7.82 6.28
CA LEU A 266 13.09 8.64 5.13
C LEU A 266 14.39 9.43 5.41
N TRP A 267 14.75 9.60 6.68
CA TRP A 267 15.99 10.19 7.13
C TRP A 267 16.88 9.07 7.67
N PRO A 268 17.87 8.58 6.89
CA PRO A 268 18.81 7.58 7.37
C PRO A 268 19.67 8.18 8.50
N ASP A 269 20.02 7.33 9.45
CA ASP A 269 21.05 7.69 10.43
C ASP A 269 22.37 8.00 9.73
N GLU A 270 23.16 8.95 10.23
CA GLU A 270 24.43 9.37 9.62
C GLU A 270 25.41 8.20 9.46
N GLU A 271 25.31 7.16 10.29
CA GLU A 271 26.13 5.94 10.22
C GLU A 271 25.73 4.98 9.07
N THR A 272 24.51 5.09 8.53
CA THR A 272 24.00 4.21 7.44
C THR A 272 24.02 4.89 6.07
N ALA A 273 24.39 6.16 6.00
CA ALA A 273 24.52 6.87 4.73
C ALA A 273 25.71 6.30 3.94
N PRO A 274 25.51 5.73 2.72
CA PRO A 274 26.64 5.26 1.94
C PRO A 274 27.51 6.46 1.54
N ALA A 275 28.82 6.27 1.60
CA ALA A 275 29.79 7.19 1.01
C ALA A 275 29.43 7.40 -0.48
N HIS A 276 29.33 8.65 -0.88
CA HIS A 276 29.03 9.07 -2.25
C HIS A 276 30.14 8.66 -3.23
#